data_4a839fb71479244cc4a0be6048bc1576
#
_entry.id   4a839fb71479244cc4a0be6048bc1576
#
_cell.length_a   1.000
_cell.length_b   1.000
_cell.length_c   1.000
_cell.angle_alpha   90.00
_cell.angle_beta   90.00
_cell.angle_gamma   90.00
#
_symmetry.space_group_name_H-M   'P 1'
#
loop_
_entity.id
_entity.type
_entity.pdbx_description
1 polymer ?
#
loop_
_entity_poly.entity_id
_entity_poly.type
_entity_poly.pdbx_seq_one_letter_code
_entity_poly.pdbx_strand_id
1 'polypeptide(L)'
;MITQINHLGIAVTNLTEHIPFYRDVLKLEFQGIEEIPDQKVRTAIFKIGEVKIELLEPTSAESPIAKFIEKRGEGLHHIAYQSDDIKGEIKRFIAENIQMIDGQAKKGAHGSLIAFIHPHSSGKVLTEICQLKDSQSSTN
;
A
#
# COMPACT_ATOMS: atom_id res chain seq x y z
N MET A 1 -7.31 9.92 -12.96
CA MET A 1 -5.98 9.72 -13.62
C MET A 1 -4.96 9.33 -12.56
N ILE A 2 -4.11 8.38 -12.87
CA ILE A 2 -2.97 8.05 -12.02
C ILE A 2 -1.98 9.20 -12.11
N THR A 3 -1.57 9.74 -10.97
CA THR A 3 -0.73 10.93 -10.92
C THR A 3 0.71 10.65 -10.51
N GLN A 4 0.93 9.61 -9.70
CA GLN A 4 2.26 9.26 -9.22
C GLN A 4 2.21 7.92 -8.50
N ILE A 5 3.39 7.39 -8.16
CA ILE A 5 3.48 6.30 -7.20
C ILE A 5 3.36 6.91 -5.82
N ASN A 6 2.46 6.38 -4.99
CA ASN A 6 2.31 6.85 -3.61
C ASN A 6 3.29 6.14 -2.68
N HIS A 7 3.32 4.80 -2.72
CA HIS A 7 4.25 4.05 -1.87
C HIS A 7 4.53 2.66 -2.41
N LEU A 8 5.60 2.07 -1.89
CA LEU A 8 5.96 0.67 -2.08
C LEU A 8 5.83 -0.01 -0.73
N GLY A 9 5.07 -1.09 -0.67
CA GLY A 9 4.89 -1.88 0.56
C GLY A 9 5.82 -3.08 0.56
N ILE A 10 6.62 -3.22 1.60
CA ILE A 10 7.59 -4.31 1.74
C ILE A 10 7.26 -5.09 3.00
N ALA A 11 7.04 -6.40 2.84
CA ALA A 11 6.71 -7.30 3.95
C ALA A 11 7.98 -7.70 4.69
N VAL A 12 7.98 -7.50 5.99
CA VAL A 12 9.11 -7.87 6.87
C VAL A 12 8.58 -8.60 8.10
N THR A 13 9.37 -9.53 8.64
CA THR A 13 8.98 -10.25 9.86
C THR A 13 9.14 -9.37 11.09
N ASN A 14 10.05 -8.40 11.05
CA ASN A 14 10.41 -7.61 12.22
C ASN A 14 10.91 -6.24 11.80
N LEU A 15 10.21 -5.19 12.21
CA LEU A 15 10.58 -3.81 11.88
C LEU A 15 11.94 -3.43 12.46
N THR A 16 12.23 -3.87 13.69
CA THR A 16 13.47 -3.50 14.38
C THR A 16 14.71 -3.93 13.59
N GLU A 17 14.65 -5.06 12.93
CA GLU A 17 15.78 -5.58 12.14
C GLU A 17 15.96 -4.84 10.81
N HIS A 18 14.89 -4.29 10.25
CA HIS A 18 14.93 -3.72 8.90
C HIS A 18 15.00 -2.19 8.87
N ILE A 19 14.47 -1.50 9.89
CA ILE A 19 14.51 -0.05 9.96
C ILE A 19 15.92 0.53 9.79
N PRO A 20 16.98 -0.04 10.43
CA PRO A 20 18.32 0.53 10.31
C PRO A 20 18.85 0.61 8.87
N PHE A 21 18.50 -0.34 8.01
CA PHE A 21 18.93 -0.30 6.62
C PHE A 21 18.38 0.96 5.91
N TYR A 22 17.10 1.21 6.05
CA TYR A 22 16.45 2.34 5.38
C TYR A 22 16.81 3.67 6.02
N ARG A 23 16.85 3.73 7.33
CA ARG A 23 17.12 4.95 8.07
C ARG A 23 18.61 5.32 8.08
N ASP A 24 19.47 4.35 8.35
CA ASP A 24 20.89 4.62 8.65
C ASP A 24 21.80 4.38 7.44
N VAL A 25 21.51 3.35 6.64
CA VAL A 25 22.32 3.04 5.44
C VAL A 25 21.86 3.88 4.26
N LEU A 26 20.56 3.82 3.92
CA LEU A 26 20.03 4.60 2.81
C LEU A 26 19.77 6.07 3.16
N LYS A 27 19.78 6.41 4.45
CA LYS A 27 19.57 7.79 4.95
C LYS A 27 18.21 8.38 4.55
N LEU A 28 17.18 7.54 4.47
CA LEU A 28 15.83 8.01 4.17
C LEU A 28 15.21 8.69 5.40
N GLU A 29 14.30 9.60 5.15
CA GLU A 29 13.57 10.28 6.22
C GLU A 29 12.60 9.31 6.89
N PHE A 30 12.88 8.93 8.13
CA PHE A 30 12.00 8.05 8.89
C PHE A 30 10.86 8.86 9.49
N GLN A 31 9.63 8.51 9.14
CA GLN A 31 8.43 9.23 9.58
C GLN A 31 7.71 8.55 10.74
N GLY A 32 8.25 7.46 11.28
CA GLY A 32 7.69 6.77 12.44
C GLY A 32 7.02 5.47 12.11
N ILE A 33 6.41 4.88 13.14
CA ILE A 33 5.71 3.60 13.07
C ILE A 33 4.24 3.85 13.35
N GLU A 34 3.38 3.21 12.58
CA GLU A 34 1.94 3.32 12.72
C GLU A 34 1.33 1.93 12.75
N GLU A 35 0.41 1.70 13.68
CA GLU A 35 -0.32 0.44 13.73
C GLU A 35 -1.65 0.60 13.01
N ILE A 36 -1.99 -0.38 12.17
CA ILE A 36 -3.26 -0.42 11.45
C ILE A 36 -3.98 -1.69 11.90
N PRO A 37 -4.78 -1.61 12.99
CA PRO A 37 -5.38 -2.81 13.61
C PRO A 37 -6.28 -3.61 12.66
N ASP A 38 -7.05 -2.93 11.82
CA ASP A 38 -7.96 -3.61 10.89
C ASP A 38 -7.24 -4.50 9.90
N GLN A 39 -5.99 -4.15 9.54
CA GLN A 39 -5.18 -4.92 8.61
C GLN A 39 -4.18 -5.81 9.33
N LYS A 40 -4.14 -5.74 10.67
CA LYS A 40 -3.23 -6.53 11.51
C LYS A 40 -1.78 -6.35 11.12
N VAL A 41 -1.37 -5.08 10.91
CA VAL A 41 0.01 -4.72 10.56
C VAL A 41 0.49 -3.53 11.37
N ARG A 42 1.81 -3.46 11.55
CA ARG A 42 2.53 -2.27 12.00
C ARG A 42 3.40 -1.82 10.84
N THR A 43 3.38 -0.54 10.56
CA THR A 43 4.02 0.00 9.36
C THR A 43 5.07 1.04 9.76
N ALA A 44 6.31 0.83 9.29
CA ALA A 44 7.36 1.84 9.41
C ALA A 44 7.40 2.60 8.09
N ILE A 45 7.34 3.93 8.16
CA ILE A 45 7.19 4.79 6.99
C ILE A 45 8.44 5.61 6.77
N PHE A 46 8.96 5.60 5.54
CA PHE A 46 10.11 6.39 5.09
C PHE A 46 9.71 7.20 3.88
N LYS A 47 10.15 8.46 3.82
CA LYS A 47 9.84 9.34 2.71
C LYS A 47 11.05 9.51 1.80
N ILE A 48 10.80 9.42 0.48
CA ILE A 48 11.78 9.72 -0.57
C ILE A 48 11.08 10.61 -1.60
N GLY A 49 11.39 11.91 -1.62
CA GLY A 49 10.69 12.81 -2.52
C GLY A 49 9.18 12.73 -2.28
N GLU A 50 8.42 12.41 -3.30
CA GLU A 50 6.96 12.27 -3.22
C GLU A 50 6.50 10.84 -2.94
N VAL A 51 7.43 9.89 -2.85
CA VAL A 51 7.14 8.46 -2.68
C VAL A 51 7.49 8.02 -1.26
N LYS A 52 6.76 7.06 -0.74
CA LYS A 52 7.05 6.46 0.57
C LYS A 52 7.46 5.00 0.40
N ILE A 53 8.35 4.54 1.27
CA ILE A 53 8.61 3.12 1.49
C ILE A 53 7.91 2.78 2.79
N GLU A 54 7.10 1.72 2.78
CA GLU A 54 6.38 1.25 3.96
C GLU A 54 6.80 -0.18 4.27
N LEU A 55 7.42 -0.38 5.42
CA LEU A 55 7.76 -1.71 5.90
C LEU A 55 6.58 -2.23 6.69
N LEU A 56 6.08 -3.41 6.33
CA LEU A 56 4.85 -3.97 6.87
C LEU A 56 5.18 -5.19 7.72
N GLU A 57 4.97 -5.08 9.05
CA GLU A 57 5.18 -6.17 9.99
C GLU A 57 3.83 -6.71 10.44
N PRO A 58 3.58 -8.03 10.33
CA PRO A 58 2.31 -8.59 10.79
C PRO A 58 2.21 -8.56 12.30
N THR A 59 1.03 -8.23 12.84
CA THR A 59 0.78 -8.25 14.28
C THR A 59 0.17 -9.56 14.75
N SER A 60 -0.25 -10.42 13.81
CA SER A 60 -0.77 -11.76 14.13
C SER A 60 -0.58 -12.69 12.95
N ALA A 61 -0.69 -14.01 13.21
CA ALA A 61 -0.60 -15.02 12.16
C ALA A 61 -1.74 -14.91 11.13
N GLU A 62 -2.81 -14.24 11.47
CA GLU A 62 -3.97 -14.04 10.58
C GLU A 62 -3.81 -12.86 9.63
N SER A 63 -2.76 -12.06 9.81
CA SER A 63 -2.48 -10.94 8.94
C SER A 63 -2.23 -11.40 7.49
N PRO A 64 -2.75 -10.69 6.49
CA PRO A 64 -2.39 -10.96 5.09
C PRO A 64 -0.88 -10.90 4.85
N ILE A 65 -0.18 -10.04 5.60
CA ILE A 65 1.29 -9.93 5.50
C ILE A 65 1.96 -11.20 6.05
N ALA A 66 1.46 -11.74 7.17
CA ALA A 66 1.99 -12.99 7.72
C ALA A 66 1.84 -14.14 6.70
N LYS A 67 0.68 -14.21 6.05
CA LYS A 67 0.43 -15.23 5.03
C LYS A 67 1.31 -15.06 3.81
N PHE A 68 1.56 -13.83 3.41
CA PHE A 68 2.47 -13.51 2.30
C PHE A 68 3.88 -13.99 2.62
N ILE A 69 4.39 -13.66 3.81
CA ILE A 69 5.75 -14.04 4.24
C ILE A 69 5.87 -15.57 4.31
N GLU A 70 4.85 -16.25 4.82
CA GLU A 70 4.85 -17.72 4.89
C GLU A 70 5.00 -18.35 3.52
N LYS A 71 4.35 -17.78 2.49
CA LYS A 71 4.37 -18.36 1.15
C LYS A 71 5.57 -17.91 0.32
N ARG A 72 6.01 -16.66 0.48
CA ARG A 72 7.00 -16.05 -0.42
C ARG A 72 8.23 -15.50 0.28
N GLY A 73 8.25 -15.49 1.61
CA GLY A 73 9.31 -14.84 2.37
C GLY A 73 9.14 -13.34 2.42
N GLU A 74 10.11 -12.66 3.00
CA GLU A 74 10.13 -11.20 3.05
C GLU A 74 10.37 -10.62 1.66
N GLY A 75 9.83 -9.44 1.40
CA GLY A 75 10.08 -8.75 0.14
C GLY A 75 8.94 -7.82 -0.28
N LEU A 76 9.02 -7.34 -1.50
CA LEU A 76 8.02 -6.42 -2.04
C LEU A 76 6.64 -7.08 -2.03
N HIS A 77 5.69 -6.41 -1.36
CA HIS A 77 4.33 -6.90 -1.23
C HIS A 77 3.39 -6.23 -2.23
N HIS A 78 3.45 -4.91 -2.36
CA HIS A 78 2.58 -4.20 -3.28
C HIS A 78 3.16 -2.85 -3.70
N ILE A 79 2.61 -2.32 -4.78
CA ILE A 79 2.88 -0.97 -5.25
C ILE A 79 1.56 -0.21 -5.23
N ALA A 80 1.56 0.98 -4.65
CA ALA A 80 0.37 1.83 -4.58
C ALA A 80 0.53 3.02 -5.51
N TYR A 81 -0.43 3.16 -6.43
CA TYR A 81 -0.50 4.29 -7.35
C TYR A 81 -1.55 5.28 -6.86
N GLN A 82 -1.21 6.55 -6.88
CA GLN A 82 -2.12 7.60 -6.44
C GLN A 82 -2.96 8.09 -7.60
N SER A 83 -4.25 8.25 -7.35
CA SER A 83 -5.21 8.76 -8.34
C SER A 83 -5.91 10.01 -7.78
N ASP A 84 -6.30 10.88 -8.67
CA ASP A 84 -7.15 12.03 -8.32
C ASP A 84 -8.65 11.68 -8.42
N ASP A 85 -8.99 10.48 -8.91
CA ASP A 85 -10.38 10.02 -9.05
C ASP A 85 -10.43 8.49 -8.99
N ILE A 86 -10.32 7.93 -7.79
CA ILE A 86 -10.27 6.47 -7.61
C ILE A 86 -11.56 5.78 -8.09
N LYS A 87 -12.71 6.42 -7.89
CA LYS A 87 -13.99 5.81 -8.30
C LYS A 87 -14.06 5.69 -9.81
N GLY A 88 -13.63 6.71 -10.53
CA GLY A 88 -13.55 6.68 -11.98
C GLY A 88 -12.54 5.65 -12.48
N GLU A 89 -11.40 5.51 -11.80
CA GLU A 89 -10.40 4.50 -12.16
C GLU A 89 -10.94 3.08 -12.01
N ILE A 90 -11.59 2.79 -10.87
CA ILE A 90 -12.17 1.46 -10.65
C ILE A 90 -13.21 1.13 -11.74
N LYS A 91 -14.06 2.10 -12.07
CA LYS A 91 -15.07 1.92 -13.10
C LYS A 91 -14.45 1.62 -14.45
N ARG A 92 -13.38 2.35 -14.81
CA ARG A 92 -12.66 2.13 -16.06
C ARG A 92 -11.97 0.75 -16.08
N PHE A 93 -11.35 0.35 -14.98
CA PHE A 93 -10.69 -0.96 -14.88
C PHE A 93 -11.71 -2.09 -15.07
N ILE A 94 -12.86 -2.00 -14.41
CA ILE A 94 -13.91 -3.02 -14.55
C ILE A 94 -14.40 -3.08 -15.99
N ALA A 95 -14.58 -1.93 -16.64
CA ALA A 95 -15.01 -1.87 -18.05
C ALA A 95 -13.98 -2.50 -18.99
N GLU A 96 -12.71 -2.48 -18.61
CA GLU A 96 -11.62 -3.09 -19.40
C GLU A 96 -11.33 -4.54 -18.98
N ASN A 97 -12.22 -5.16 -18.20
CA ASN A 97 -12.11 -6.54 -17.73
C ASN A 97 -10.92 -6.78 -16.80
N ILE A 98 -10.48 -5.75 -16.09
CA ILE A 98 -9.47 -5.90 -15.05
C ILE A 98 -10.16 -6.41 -13.80
N GLN A 99 -9.63 -7.50 -13.23
CA GLN A 99 -10.19 -8.11 -12.03
C GLN A 99 -9.79 -7.31 -10.80
N MET A 100 -10.77 -6.77 -10.09
CA MET A 100 -10.54 -6.07 -8.83
C MET A 100 -10.72 -7.05 -7.67
N ILE A 101 -9.93 -6.88 -6.60
CA ILE A 101 -10.18 -7.58 -5.33
C ILE A 101 -11.41 -6.97 -4.68
N ASP A 102 -11.48 -5.62 -4.70
CA ASP A 102 -12.62 -4.87 -4.17
C ASP A 102 -13.29 -4.15 -5.32
N GLY A 103 -14.58 -4.38 -5.52
CA GLY A 103 -15.35 -3.70 -6.57
C GLY A 103 -15.63 -2.23 -6.26
N GLN A 104 -15.31 -1.78 -5.06
CA GLN A 104 -15.54 -0.42 -4.60
C GLN A 104 -14.34 0.06 -3.80
N ALA A 105 -14.12 1.37 -3.78
CA ALA A 105 -13.11 1.97 -2.92
C ALA A 105 -13.52 1.80 -1.45
N LYS A 106 -12.55 1.51 -0.60
CA LYS A 106 -12.74 1.40 0.85
C LYS A 106 -11.80 2.37 1.56
N LYS A 107 -12.07 2.59 2.85
CA LYS A 107 -11.23 3.50 3.63
C LYS A 107 -9.87 2.88 3.92
N GLY A 108 -8.83 3.68 3.69
CA GLY A 108 -7.46 3.34 4.04
C GLY A 108 -6.94 4.25 5.15
N ALA A 109 -5.61 4.30 5.31
CA ALA A 109 -4.97 5.13 6.32
C ALA A 109 -5.22 6.61 6.07
N HIS A 110 -5.33 7.39 7.16
CA HIS A 110 -5.45 8.85 7.14
C HIS A 110 -6.62 9.37 6.31
N GLY A 111 -7.75 8.63 6.28
CA GLY A 111 -8.92 9.06 5.54
C GLY A 111 -8.82 8.90 4.04
N SER A 112 -7.80 8.24 3.54
CA SER A 112 -7.67 7.94 2.12
C SER A 112 -8.72 6.93 1.67
N LEU A 113 -8.92 6.83 0.37
CA LEU A 113 -9.68 5.75 -0.24
C LEU A 113 -8.70 4.83 -0.95
N ILE A 114 -8.93 3.52 -0.85
CA ILE A 114 -8.05 2.53 -1.47
C ILE A 114 -8.85 1.44 -2.17
N ALA A 115 -8.23 0.80 -3.15
CA ALA A 115 -8.75 -0.40 -3.80
C ALA A 115 -7.58 -1.19 -4.35
N PHE A 116 -7.76 -2.52 -4.47
CA PHE A 116 -6.71 -3.39 -4.98
C PHE A 116 -7.13 -4.06 -6.28
N ILE A 117 -6.21 -4.06 -7.25
CA ILE A 117 -6.33 -4.86 -8.46
C ILE A 117 -5.80 -6.26 -8.12
N HIS A 118 -6.55 -7.30 -8.52
CA HIS A 118 -6.12 -8.68 -8.30
C HIS A 118 -4.82 -8.95 -9.06
N PRO A 119 -3.83 -9.63 -8.44
CA PRO A 119 -2.55 -9.91 -9.11
C PRO A 119 -2.69 -10.65 -10.45
N HIS A 120 -3.78 -11.39 -10.62
CA HIS A 120 -4.07 -12.07 -11.89
C HIS A 120 -4.15 -11.10 -13.06
N SER A 121 -4.63 -9.87 -12.83
CA SER A 121 -4.77 -8.83 -13.87
C SER A 121 -3.59 -7.87 -13.94
N SER A 122 -2.65 -7.95 -13.00
CA SER A 122 -1.54 -7.00 -12.91
C SER A 122 -0.16 -7.67 -12.93
N GLY A 123 -0.04 -8.79 -13.67
CA GLY A 123 1.25 -9.45 -13.84
C GLY A 123 1.82 -10.04 -12.55
N LYS A 124 0.94 -10.48 -11.65
CA LYS A 124 1.27 -11.08 -10.36
C LYS A 124 1.85 -10.11 -9.34
N VAL A 125 1.77 -8.80 -9.59
CA VAL A 125 2.13 -7.78 -8.61
C VAL A 125 0.85 -7.23 -7.99
N LEU A 126 0.70 -7.35 -6.68
CA LEU A 126 -0.45 -6.76 -6.00
C LEU A 126 -0.39 -5.25 -6.18
N THR A 127 -1.43 -4.68 -6.77
CA THR A 127 -1.47 -3.28 -7.16
C THR A 127 -2.57 -2.56 -6.41
N GLU A 128 -2.20 -1.54 -5.66
CA GLU A 128 -3.12 -0.70 -4.92
C GLU A 128 -3.35 0.60 -5.69
N ILE A 129 -4.58 1.09 -5.67
CA ILE A 129 -4.90 2.45 -6.12
C ILE A 129 -5.34 3.19 -4.87
N CYS A 130 -4.84 4.40 -4.67
CA CYS A 130 -5.24 5.21 -3.54
C CYS A 130 -5.57 6.65 -3.96
N GLN A 131 -6.46 7.26 -3.20
CA GLN A 131 -6.79 8.67 -3.37
C GLN A 131 -6.72 9.33 -2.00
N LEU A 132 -5.89 10.36 -1.88
CA LEU A 132 -5.69 11.04 -0.61
C LEU A 132 -6.91 11.87 -0.25
N LYS A 133 -7.11 12.10 1.04
CA LYS A 133 -8.26 12.82 1.58
C LYS A 133 -8.42 14.22 0.98
N ASP A 134 -7.33 14.94 0.79
CA ASP A 134 -7.36 16.30 0.26
C ASP A 134 -7.90 16.34 -1.18
N SER A 135 -7.53 15.33 -1.99
CA SER A 135 -8.04 15.19 -3.36
C SER A 135 -9.53 14.87 -3.38
N GLN A 136 -10.04 14.17 -2.35
CA GLN A 136 -11.46 13.85 -2.22
C GLN A 136 -12.28 15.11 -1.97
N SER A 137 -11.75 16.04 -1.18
CA SER A 137 -12.47 17.25 -0.82
C SER A 137 -12.60 18.24 -1.99
N SER A 138 -11.78 18.12 -3.00
CA SER A 138 -11.80 19.01 -4.17
C SER A 138 -12.84 18.60 -5.21
N THR A 139 -13.53 17.49 -5.03
CA THR A 139 -14.50 16.96 -6.00
C THR A 139 -15.96 17.32 -5.69
N ASN A 140 -16.19 18.19 -4.74
CA ASN A 140 -17.54 18.64 -4.39
C ASN A 140 -18.11 19.64 -5.38
#